data_aa81b0a8239c5553f2ba96191689969e
#
_entry.id   aa81b0a8239c5553f2ba96191689969e
#
_cell.length_a   1.000
_cell.length_b   1.000
_cell.length_c   1.000
_cell.angle_alpha   90.00
_cell.angle_beta   90.00
_cell.angle_gamma   90.00
#
_symmetry.space_group_name_H-M   'P 1'
#
loop_
_entity.id
_entity.type
_entity.pdbx_description
1 polymer ?
#
loop_
_entity_poly.entity_id
_entity_poly.type
_entity_poly.pdbx_seq_one_letter_code
_entity_poly.pdbx_strand_id
1 'polypeptide(L)'
;MTVVERDSLSFMAANRVYQSRDYTRALPLMDNYLRQYPQGVYRADALYALGDCSLQAGNRAGALAAFEEVGNMPSNRYQSLALQKAAAMQMEDKNYAAAAESYKRLSVIAPQKNVASEALDGYLKAVVASGDMTAAGNAADEVLASSHLTDDLAHTANFLKGRALQAAGDDNGALAHYRKMIDARTRDAAEARYQIVSILFKQNKLKEAEKEVFAFSEKNLPYEYWMGKAFLILGDIYVKQNDAFQAKATYKSIVDGYSDKNDGVVAEAQQKMDALK
;
A
#
# COMPACT_ATOMS: atom_id res chain seq x y z
N MET A 1 -11.56 -50.85 -12.84
CA MET A 1 -11.45 -49.41 -12.56
C MET A 1 -10.07 -49.13 -11.99
N THR A 2 -9.29 -48.33 -12.67
CA THR A 2 -7.93 -47.95 -12.26
C THR A 2 -7.96 -46.98 -11.06
N VAL A 3 -6.80 -46.75 -10.42
CA VAL A 3 -6.69 -45.78 -9.33
C VAL A 3 -7.04 -44.37 -9.85
N VAL A 4 -6.60 -44.01 -11.06
CA VAL A 4 -6.87 -42.72 -11.70
C VAL A 4 -8.35 -42.53 -12.00
N GLU A 5 -9.05 -43.57 -12.46
CA GLU A 5 -10.50 -43.50 -12.70
C GLU A 5 -11.27 -43.29 -11.38
N ARG A 6 -10.85 -43.94 -10.29
CA ARG A 6 -11.46 -43.76 -8.96
C ARG A 6 -11.20 -42.37 -8.41
N ASP A 7 -9.98 -41.82 -8.54
CA ASP A 7 -9.63 -40.48 -8.19
C ASP A 7 -10.56 -39.46 -8.89
N SER A 8 -10.65 -39.55 -10.24
CA SER A 8 -11.51 -38.67 -11.04
C SER A 8 -12.99 -38.75 -10.65
N LEU A 9 -13.54 -39.94 -10.47
CA LEU A 9 -14.95 -40.12 -10.11
C LEU A 9 -15.25 -39.57 -8.70
N SER A 10 -14.34 -39.80 -7.75
CA SER A 10 -14.48 -39.31 -6.38
C SER A 10 -14.49 -37.79 -6.34
N PHE A 11 -13.54 -37.16 -7.05
CA PHE A 11 -13.50 -35.72 -7.16
C PHE A 11 -14.75 -35.16 -7.87
N MET A 12 -15.15 -35.71 -9.00
CA MET A 12 -16.31 -35.25 -9.76
C MET A 12 -17.60 -35.30 -8.92
N ALA A 13 -17.78 -36.29 -8.11
CA ALA A 13 -18.92 -36.40 -7.21
C ALA A 13 -18.93 -35.28 -6.16
N ALA A 14 -17.81 -35.03 -5.51
CA ALA A 14 -17.66 -33.95 -4.54
C ALA A 14 -17.82 -32.57 -5.22
N ASN A 15 -17.18 -32.35 -6.39
CA ASN A 15 -17.22 -31.13 -7.13
C ASN A 15 -18.62 -30.78 -7.62
N ARG A 16 -19.44 -31.74 -7.99
CA ARG A 16 -20.83 -31.49 -8.38
C ARG A 16 -21.63 -30.86 -7.25
N VAL A 17 -21.41 -31.27 -6.01
CA VAL A 17 -22.05 -30.70 -4.81
C VAL A 17 -21.52 -29.30 -4.56
N TYR A 18 -20.20 -29.06 -4.70
CA TYR A 18 -19.61 -27.74 -4.60
C TYR A 18 -20.16 -26.76 -5.66
N GLN A 19 -20.27 -27.20 -6.90
CA GLN A 19 -20.82 -26.38 -8.01
C GLN A 19 -22.31 -26.04 -7.83
N SER A 20 -23.06 -26.86 -7.09
CA SER A 20 -24.45 -26.55 -6.70
C SER A 20 -24.52 -25.54 -5.54
N ARG A 21 -23.37 -25.06 -5.03
CA ARG A 21 -23.23 -24.14 -3.88
C ARG A 21 -23.73 -24.71 -2.55
N ASP A 22 -23.89 -26.03 -2.46
CA ASP A 22 -24.18 -26.71 -1.19
C ASP A 22 -22.86 -26.92 -0.42
N TYR A 23 -22.32 -25.80 0.10
CA TYR A 23 -21.01 -25.79 0.77
C TYR A 23 -20.99 -26.67 2.02
N THR A 24 -22.11 -26.76 2.72
CA THR A 24 -22.23 -27.61 3.92
C THR A 24 -22.01 -29.08 3.60
N ARG A 25 -22.57 -29.57 2.48
CA ARG A 25 -22.37 -30.95 2.03
C ARG A 25 -21.07 -31.16 1.28
N ALA A 26 -20.61 -30.13 0.56
CA ALA A 26 -19.37 -30.19 -0.22
C ALA A 26 -18.13 -30.30 0.70
N LEU A 27 -18.09 -29.59 1.83
CA LEU A 27 -16.97 -29.56 2.75
C LEU A 27 -16.46 -30.94 3.16
N PRO A 28 -17.28 -31.83 3.78
CA PRO A 28 -16.83 -33.17 4.16
C PRO A 28 -16.49 -34.05 2.96
N LEU A 29 -17.08 -33.83 1.79
CA LEU A 29 -16.76 -34.57 0.58
C LEU A 29 -15.38 -34.20 0.03
N MET A 30 -15.03 -32.92 0.02
CA MET A 30 -13.70 -32.45 -0.39
C MET A 30 -12.62 -32.91 0.58
N ASP A 31 -12.86 -32.81 1.88
CA ASP A 31 -11.94 -33.31 2.90
C ASP A 31 -11.71 -34.83 2.78
N ASN A 32 -12.77 -35.61 2.56
CA ASN A 32 -12.64 -37.03 2.34
C ASN A 32 -11.86 -37.37 1.05
N TYR A 33 -12.11 -36.62 -0.04
CA TYR A 33 -11.34 -36.78 -1.28
C TYR A 33 -9.84 -36.54 -1.03
N LEU A 34 -9.48 -35.48 -0.36
CA LEU A 34 -8.08 -35.14 -0.07
C LEU A 34 -7.38 -36.18 0.80
N ARG A 35 -8.10 -36.78 1.73
CA ARG A 35 -7.57 -37.89 2.56
C ARG A 35 -7.38 -39.19 1.76
N GLN A 36 -8.29 -39.49 0.85
CA GLN A 36 -8.20 -40.71 0.03
C GLN A 36 -7.15 -40.60 -1.09
N TYR A 37 -7.00 -39.39 -1.64
CA TYR A 37 -6.10 -39.11 -2.76
C TYR A 37 -5.16 -37.94 -2.46
N PRO A 38 -4.20 -38.10 -1.52
CA PRO A 38 -3.32 -37.03 -1.09
C PRO A 38 -2.40 -36.53 -2.20
N GLN A 39 -2.21 -37.30 -3.26
CA GLN A 39 -1.49 -36.96 -4.48
C GLN A 39 -2.39 -36.99 -5.72
N GLY A 40 -3.70 -36.86 -5.52
CA GLY A 40 -4.70 -36.92 -6.57
C GLY A 40 -4.53 -35.80 -7.60
N VAL A 41 -4.95 -36.13 -8.84
CA VAL A 41 -4.84 -35.15 -9.97
C VAL A 41 -5.59 -33.86 -9.70
N TYR A 42 -6.66 -33.89 -8.91
CA TYR A 42 -7.52 -32.75 -8.57
C TYR A 42 -7.23 -32.16 -7.19
N ARG A 43 -6.04 -32.43 -6.62
CA ARG A 43 -5.69 -31.94 -5.28
C ARG A 43 -5.83 -30.42 -5.14
N ALA A 44 -5.29 -29.63 -6.10
CA ALA A 44 -5.40 -28.19 -6.07
C ALA A 44 -6.86 -27.70 -6.15
N ASP A 45 -7.65 -28.34 -7.00
CA ASP A 45 -9.08 -28.05 -7.17
C ASP A 45 -9.86 -28.32 -5.88
N ALA A 46 -9.60 -29.47 -5.27
CA ALA A 46 -10.27 -29.88 -4.04
C ALA A 46 -9.88 -29.01 -2.84
N LEU A 47 -8.61 -28.64 -2.71
CA LEU A 47 -8.13 -27.73 -1.67
C LEU A 47 -8.75 -26.33 -1.84
N TYR A 48 -8.80 -25.80 -3.08
CA TYR A 48 -9.45 -24.52 -3.33
C TYR A 48 -10.94 -24.57 -2.96
N ALA A 49 -11.65 -25.60 -3.36
CA ALA A 49 -13.06 -25.80 -3.00
C ALA A 49 -13.25 -25.98 -1.48
N LEU A 50 -12.34 -26.70 -0.82
CA LEU A 50 -12.33 -26.86 0.64
C LEU A 50 -12.16 -25.51 1.34
N GLY A 51 -11.27 -24.65 0.84
CA GLY A 51 -11.08 -23.30 1.33
C GLY A 51 -12.35 -22.45 1.24
N ASP A 52 -13.02 -22.49 0.08
CA ASP A 52 -14.29 -21.77 -0.11
C ASP A 52 -15.40 -22.31 0.82
N CYS A 53 -15.55 -23.64 0.91
CA CYS A 53 -16.52 -24.27 1.82
C CYS A 53 -16.24 -23.90 3.29
N SER A 54 -14.97 -23.88 3.69
CA SER A 54 -14.54 -23.50 5.03
C SER A 54 -14.88 -22.06 5.36
N LEU A 55 -14.69 -21.12 4.43
CA LEU A 55 -15.10 -19.72 4.60
C LEU A 55 -16.62 -19.62 4.83
N GLN A 56 -17.42 -20.30 4.04
CA GLN A 56 -18.88 -20.30 4.17
C GLN A 56 -19.34 -20.93 5.49
N ALA A 57 -18.59 -21.90 6.02
CA ALA A 57 -18.83 -22.50 7.33
C ALA A 57 -18.29 -21.68 8.52
N GLY A 58 -17.68 -20.50 8.27
CA GLY A 58 -17.07 -19.68 9.30
C GLY A 58 -15.72 -20.20 9.83
N ASN A 59 -15.18 -21.26 9.25
CA ASN A 59 -13.87 -21.81 9.60
C ASN A 59 -12.77 -21.05 8.83
N ARG A 60 -12.48 -19.84 9.30
CA ARG A 60 -11.49 -18.94 8.67
C ARG A 60 -10.09 -19.56 8.66
N ALA A 61 -9.67 -20.17 9.77
CA ALA A 61 -8.34 -20.78 9.84
C ALA A 61 -8.17 -21.94 8.86
N GLY A 62 -9.18 -22.82 8.74
CA GLY A 62 -9.16 -23.89 7.76
C GLY A 62 -9.17 -23.40 6.31
N ALA A 63 -9.90 -22.32 6.05
CA ALA A 63 -9.92 -21.70 4.73
C ALA A 63 -8.55 -21.10 4.35
N LEU A 64 -7.92 -20.35 5.26
CA LEU A 64 -6.59 -19.77 5.03
C LEU A 64 -5.56 -20.87 4.77
N ALA A 65 -5.52 -21.91 5.60
CA ALA A 65 -4.60 -23.04 5.42
C ALA A 65 -4.76 -23.71 4.05
N ALA A 66 -6.00 -23.91 3.60
CA ALA A 66 -6.27 -24.51 2.29
C ALA A 66 -5.81 -23.59 1.13
N PHE A 67 -6.05 -22.27 1.20
CA PHE A 67 -5.60 -21.34 0.18
C PHE A 67 -4.08 -21.19 0.17
N GLU A 68 -3.42 -21.15 1.32
CA GLU A 68 -1.96 -21.14 1.41
C GLU A 68 -1.36 -22.40 0.79
N GLU A 69 -1.95 -23.54 1.02
CA GLU A 69 -1.48 -24.80 0.44
C GLU A 69 -1.59 -24.78 -1.09
N VAL A 70 -2.74 -24.36 -1.66
CA VAL A 70 -2.90 -24.19 -3.11
C VAL A 70 -1.91 -23.17 -3.67
N GLY A 71 -1.72 -22.05 -2.99
CA GLY A 71 -0.76 -21.02 -3.36
C GLY A 71 0.68 -21.55 -3.38
N ASN A 72 1.02 -22.51 -2.52
CA ASN A 72 2.33 -23.13 -2.40
C ASN A 72 2.57 -24.31 -3.37
N MET A 73 1.51 -24.85 -3.96
CA MET A 73 1.64 -25.94 -4.94
C MET A 73 2.30 -25.45 -6.22
N PRO A 74 2.95 -26.36 -6.99
CA PRO A 74 3.41 -26.07 -8.35
C PRO A 74 2.29 -25.47 -9.21
N SER A 75 2.65 -24.81 -10.33
CA SER A 75 1.71 -24.13 -11.21
C SER A 75 0.40 -24.89 -11.40
N ASN A 76 -0.69 -24.28 -10.96
CA ASN A 76 -2.04 -24.81 -11.07
C ASN A 76 -3.03 -23.66 -11.35
N ARG A 77 -4.22 -23.99 -11.85
CA ARG A 77 -5.20 -22.99 -12.29
C ARG A 77 -5.76 -22.10 -11.18
N TYR A 78 -5.67 -22.53 -9.93
CA TYR A 78 -6.18 -21.77 -8.77
C TYR A 78 -5.09 -21.02 -8.00
N GLN A 79 -3.83 -21.16 -8.37
CA GLN A 79 -2.70 -20.62 -7.62
C GLN A 79 -2.82 -19.10 -7.40
N SER A 80 -3.11 -18.34 -8.46
CA SER A 80 -3.29 -16.89 -8.36
C SER A 80 -4.49 -16.50 -7.49
N LEU A 81 -5.62 -17.17 -7.68
CA LEU A 81 -6.84 -16.91 -6.88
C LEU A 81 -6.64 -17.25 -5.41
N ALA A 82 -5.98 -18.38 -5.13
CA ALA A 82 -5.69 -18.80 -3.77
C ALA A 82 -4.74 -17.83 -3.05
N LEU A 83 -3.67 -17.39 -3.72
CA LEU A 83 -2.76 -16.37 -3.18
C LEU A 83 -3.47 -15.04 -2.93
N GLN A 84 -4.36 -14.62 -3.82
CA GLN A 84 -5.14 -13.40 -3.63
C GLN A 84 -6.03 -13.48 -2.38
N LYS A 85 -6.74 -14.62 -2.20
CA LYS A 85 -7.59 -14.84 -1.03
C LYS A 85 -6.77 -14.94 0.26
N ALA A 86 -5.68 -15.71 0.24
CA ALA A 86 -4.78 -15.84 1.39
C ALA A 86 -4.21 -14.48 1.80
N ALA A 87 -3.69 -13.69 0.86
CA ALA A 87 -3.12 -12.37 1.11
C ALA A 87 -4.16 -11.41 1.73
N ALA A 88 -5.38 -11.38 1.20
CA ALA A 88 -6.46 -10.56 1.76
C ALA A 88 -6.80 -10.97 3.20
N MET A 89 -6.93 -12.28 3.46
CA MET A 89 -7.20 -12.79 4.80
C MET A 89 -6.06 -12.49 5.78
N GLN A 90 -4.81 -12.63 5.34
CA GLN A 90 -3.62 -12.30 6.14
C GLN A 90 -3.54 -10.81 6.47
N MET A 91 -3.94 -9.92 5.55
CA MET A 91 -4.06 -8.47 5.81
C MET A 91 -5.10 -8.18 6.90
N GLU A 92 -6.29 -8.80 6.81
CA GLU A 92 -7.35 -8.64 7.80
C GLU A 92 -6.92 -9.16 9.18
N ASP A 93 -6.18 -10.28 9.22
CA ASP A 93 -5.64 -10.88 10.44
C ASP A 93 -4.38 -10.13 10.96
N LYS A 94 -3.98 -9.04 10.29
CA LYS A 94 -2.79 -8.24 10.59
C LYS A 94 -1.48 -9.04 10.52
N ASN A 95 -1.49 -10.16 9.82
CA ASN A 95 -0.26 -10.91 9.51
C ASN A 95 0.40 -10.33 8.26
N TYR A 96 0.93 -9.12 8.42
CA TYR A 96 1.43 -8.31 7.31
C TYR A 96 2.63 -8.94 6.59
N ALA A 97 3.48 -9.68 7.33
CA ALA A 97 4.62 -10.37 6.73
C ALA A 97 4.18 -11.47 5.76
N ALA A 98 3.23 -12.30 6.17
CA ALA A 98 2.66 -13.34 5.31
C ALA A 98 1.89 -12.74 4.12
N ALA A 99 1.12 -11.66 4.37
CA ALA A 99 0.41 -10.95 3.31
C ALA A 99 1.36 -10.39 2.25
N ALA A 100 2.46 -9.75 2.68
CA ALA A 100 3.49 -9.22 1.80
C ALA A 100 4.09 -10.32 0.90
N GLU A 101 4.43 -11.47 1.48
CA GLU A 101 4.97 -12.61 0.73
C GLU A 101 3.94 -13.16 -0.27
N SER A 102 2.68 -13.32 0.14
CA SER A 102 1.60 -13.81 -0.73
C SER A 102 1.34 -12.86 -1.90
N TYR A 103 1.29 -11.55 -1.66
CA TYR A 103 1.13 -10.54 -2.71
C TYR A 103 2.34 -10.48 -3.64
N LYS A 104 3.57 -10.53 -3.11
CA LYS A 104 4.79 -10.55 -3.91
C LYS A 104 4.81 -11.75 -4.85
N ARG A 105 4.49 -12.93 -4.36
CA ARG A 105 4.37 -14.14 -5.20
C ARG A 105 3.27 -14.01 -6.23
N LEU A 106 2.10 -13.49 -5.84
CA LEU A 106 1.00 -13.24 -6.77
C LEU A 106 1.42 -12.32 -7.91
N SER A 107 2.18 -11.26 -7.65
CA SER A 107 2.63 -10.31 -8.68
C SER A 107 3.52 -10.96 -9.75
N VAL A 108 4.25 -12.03 -9.38
CA VAL A 108 5.14 -12.77 -10.31
C VAL A 108 4.38 -13.77 -11.17
N ILE A 109 3.37 -14.44 -10.60
CA ILE A 109 2.67 -15.54 -11.29
C ILE A 109 1.34 -15.12 -11.93
N ALA A 110 0.88 -13.90 -11.65
CA ALA A 110 -0.41 -13.42 -12.14
C ALA A 110 -0.44 -13.45 -13.68
N PRO A 111 -1.47 -14.07 -14.28
CA PRO A 111 -1.55 -14.21 -15.73
C PRO A 111 -1.89 -12.89 -16.44
N GLN A 112 -2.38 -11.91 -15.70
CA GLN A 112 -2.85 -10.62 -16.21
C GLN A 112 -2.10 -9.47 -15.56
N LYS A 113 -1.70 -8.48 -16.37
CA LYS A 113 -0.93 -7.32 -15.91
C LYS A 113 -1.64 -6.52 -14.81
N ASN A 114 -2.95 -6.35 -14.89
CA ASN A 114 -3.73 -5.65 -13.86
C ASN A 114 -3.70 -6.39 -12.52
N VAL A 115 -3.83 -7.74 -12.52
CA VAL A 115 -3.73 -8.54 -11.29
C VAL A 115 -2.34 -8.46 -10.68
N ALA A 116 -1.30 -8.47 -11.53
CA ALA A 116 0.08 -8.29 -11.06
C ALA A 116 0.29 -6.90 -10.44
N SER A 117 -0.24 -5.83 -11.06
CA SER A 117 -0.15 -4.47 -10.54
C SER A 117 -0.92 -4.31 -9.21
N GLU A 118 -2.12 -4.88 -9.11
CA GLU A 118 -2.90 -4.90 -7.86
C GLU A 118 -2.18 -5.67 -6.75
N ALA A 119 -1.50 -6.76 -7.09
CA ALA A 119 -0.69 -7.52 -6.14
C ALA A 119 0.53 -6.71 -5.66
N LEU A 120 1.19 -5.95 -6.54
CA LEU A 120 2.28 -5.04 -6.13
C LEU A 120 1.79 -3.93 -5.20
N ASP A 121 0.60 -3.37 -5.44
CA ASP A 121 -0.02 -2.41 -4.53
C ASP A 121 -0.33 -3.03 -3.16
N GLY A 122 -0.89 -4.25 -3.16
CA GLY A 122 -1.12 -5.04 -1.95
C GLY A 122 0.18 -5.32 -1.18
N TYR A 123 1.26 -5.65 -1.89
CA TYR A 123 2.59 -5.84 -1.32
C TYR A 123 3.09 -4.59 -0.60
N LEU A 124 3.05 -3.42 -1.25
CA LEU A 124 3.44 -2.15 -0.62
C LEU A 124 2.58 -1.85 0.61
N LYS A 125 1.27 -2.03 0.52
CA LYS A 125 0.34 -1.80 1.65
C LYS A 125 0.64 -2.72 2.83
N ALA A 126 0.94 -4.00 2.59
CA ALA A 126 1.28 -4.95 3.63
C ALA A 126 2.58 -4.56 4.35
N VAL A 127 3.62 -4.21 3.59
CA VAL A 127 4.90 -3.79 4.18
C VAL A 127 4.76 -2.47 4.95
N VAL A 128 4.00 -1.49 4.43
CA VAL A 128 3.72 -0.24 5.17
C VAL A 128 2.98 -0.51 6.47
N ALA A 129 1.99 -1.41 6.44
CA ALA A 129 1.20 -1.77 7.62
C ALA A 129 2.02 -2.48 8.71
N SER A 130 3.14 -3.12 8.36
CA SER A 130 4.07 -3.71 9.33
C SER A 130 4.82 -2.66 10.16
N GLY A 131 4.87 -1.41 9.70
CA GLY A 131 5.57 -0.31 10.39
C GLY A 131 7.08 -0.27 10.14
N ASP A 132 7.65 -1.22 9.39
CA ASP A 132 9.07 -1.24 9.04
C ASP A 132 9.34 -0.34 7.82
N MET A 133 9.87 0.87 8.10
CA MET A 133 10.16 1.85 7.06
C MET A 133 11.32 1.42 6.15
N THR A 134 12.28 0.66 6.65
CA THR A 134 13.38 0.12 5.84
C THR A 134 12.85 -0.91 4.85
N ALA A 135 12.03 -1.85 5.34
CA ALA A 135 11.38 -2.82 4.49
C ALA A 135 10.48 -2.14 3.44
N ALA A 136 9.75 -1.07 3.81
CA ALA A 136 8.95 -0.29 2.88
C ALA A 136 9.80 0.36 1.77
N GLY A 137 10.98 0.87 2.10
CA GLY A 137 11.93 1.42 1.13
C GLY A 137 12.47 0.38 0.17
N ASN A 138 12.76 -0.84 0.65
CA ASN A 138 13.21 -1.95 -0.19
C ASN A 138 12.08 -2.47 -1.10
N ALA A 139 10.86 -2.62 -0.56
CA ALA A 139 9.70 -3.00 -1.34
C ALA A 139 9.39 -1.98 -2.45
N ALA A 140 9.56 -0.69 -2.17
CA ALA A 140 9.41 0.37 -3.16
C ALA A 140 10.42 0.22 -4.31
N ASP A 141 11.69 -0.11 -4.03
CA ASP A 141 12.71 -0.36 -5.07
C ASP A 141 12.32 -1.56 -5.95
N GLU A 142 11.85 -2.65 -5.34
CA GLU A 142 11.39 -3.83 -6.08
C GLU A 142 10.22 -3.49 -7.01
N VAL A 143 9.24 -2.72 -6.51
CA VAL A 143 8.09 -2.30 -7.30
C VAL A 143 8.48 -1.36 -8.44
N LEU A 144 9.39 -0.41 -8.19
CA LEU A 144 9.90 0.49 -9.23
C LEU A 144 10.67 -0.23 -10.34
N ALA A 145 11.26 -1.39 -10.03
CA ALA A 145 11.95 -2.25 -11.01
C ALA A 145 11.01 -3.23 -11.74
N SER A 146 9.73 -3.30 -11.38
CA SER A 146 8.79 -4.27 -11.94
C SER A 146 8.37 -3.93 -13.36
N SER A 147 8.24 -4.95 -14.22
CA SER A 147 7.64 -4.83 -15.56
C SER A 147 6.12 -4.55 -15.52
N HIS A 148 5.50 -4.70 -14.36
CA HIS A 148 4.07 -4.43 -14.12
C HIS A 148 3.82 -3.06 -13.46
N LEU A 149 4.84 -2.20 -13.44
CA LEU A 149 4.73 -0.85 -12.92
C LEU A 149 3.67 -0.05 -13.70
N THR A 150 2.82 0.66 -12.96
CA THR A 150 1.88 1.66 -13.47
C THR A 150 2.27 3.03 -12.91
N ASP A 151 1.75 4.12 -13.49
CA ASP A 151 2.04 5.46 -13.01
C ASP A 151 1.62 5.65 -11.54
N ASP A 152 0.45 5.13 -11.15
CA ASP A 152 -0.03 5.21 -9.77
C ASP A 152 0.88 4.44 -8.79
N LEU A 153 1.32 3.22 -9.18
CA LEU A 153 2.30 2.46 -8.39
C LEU A 153 3.65 3.17 -8.32
N ALA A 154 4.09 3.79 -9.41
CA ALA A 154 5.33 4.56 -9.43
C ALA A 154 5.26 5.74 -8.46
N HIS A 155 4.13 6.44 -8.40
CA HIS A 155 3.92 7.52 -7.43
C HIS A 155 3.97 6.99 -5.99
N THR A 156 3.20 5.95 -5.67
CA THR A 156 3.19 5.34 -4.33
C THR A 156 4.58 4.84 -3.93
N ALA A 157 5.28 4.13 -4.81
CA ALA A 157 6.61 3.60 -4.52
C ALA A 157 7.65 4.71 -4.35
N ASN A 158 7.62 5.76 -5.17
CA ASN A 158 8.51 6.92 -4.99
C ASN A 158 8.24 7.66 -3.66
N PHE A 159 6.97 7.80 -3.27
CA PHE A 159 6.63 8.38 -1.97
C PHE A 159 7.21 7.57 -0.80
N LEU A 160 7.00 6.26 -0.80
CA LEU A 160 7.52 5.37 0.23
C LEU A 160 9.03 5.35 0.28
N LYS A 161 9.70 5.32 -0.89
CA LYS A 161 11.16 5.40 -0.97
C LYS A 161 11.68 6.73 -0.42
N GLY A 162 11.04 7.84 -0.78
CA GLY A 162 11.37 9.16 -0.25
C GLY A 162 11.28 9.20 1.28
N ARG A 163 10.20 8.67 1.86
CA ARG A 163 10.02 8.57 3.31
C ARG A 163 11.07 7.68 3.98
N ALA A 164 11.39 6.54 3.40
CA ALA A 164 12.40 5.63 3.93
C ALA A 164 13.80 6.28 3.94
N LEU A 165 14.18 6.95 2.86
CA LEU A 165 15.45 7.67 2.76
C LEU A 165 15.53 8.84 3.75
N GLN A 166 14.45 9.61 3.88
CA GLN A 166 14.38 10.70 4.85
C GLN A 166 14.49 10.20 6.29
N ALA A 167 13.85 9.08 6.63
CA ALA A 167 13.96 8.44 7.93
C ALA A 167 15.39 7.93 8.21
N ALA A 168 16.11 7.51 7.17
CA ALA A 168 17.52 7.13 7.23
C ALA A 168 18.49 8.33 7.24
N GLY A 169 18.00 9.56 7.12
CA GLY A 169 18.81 10.78 7.07
C GLY A 169 19.35 11.15 5.69
N ASP A 170 19.01 10.41 4.65
CA ASP A 170 19.36 10.77 3.27
C ASP A 170 18.34 11.73 2.66
N ASP A 171 18.44 13.01 3.07
CA ASP A 171 17.58 14.07 2.60
C ASP A 171 17.70 14.30 1.08
N ASN A 172 18.89 14.09 0.48
CA ASN A 172 19.07 14.28 -0.96
C ASN A 172 18.44 13.16 -1.79
N GLY A 173 18.59 11.92 -1.36
CA GLY A 173 17.89 10.78 -1.95
C GLY A 173 16.38 10.94 -1.84
N ALA A 174 15.88 11.37 -0.68
CA ALA A 174 14.46 11.65 -0.46
C ALA A 174 13.92 12.69 -1.44
N LEU A 175 14.62 13.83 -1.61
CA LEU A 175 14.26 14.87 -2.59
C LEU A 175 14.15 14.33 -4.01
N ALA A 176 15.08 13.47 -4.42
CA ALA A 176 15.08 12.89 -5.77
C ALA A 176 13.82 12.02 -6.02
N HIS A 177 13.37 11.28 -5.01
CA HIS A 177 12.16 10.46 -5.11
C HIS A 177 10.87 11.29 -4.99
N TYR A 178 10.77 12.21 -4.04
CA TYR A 178 9.58 13.08 -3.92
C TYR A 178 9.33 13.90 -5.20
N ARG A 179 10.36 14.40 -5.87
CA ARG A 179 10.22 15.16 -7.13
C ARG A 179 9.62 14.35 -8.29
N LYS A 180 9.73 13.03 -8.27
CA LYS A 180 9.16 12.16 -9.33
C LYS A 180 7.63 12.03 -9.26
N MET A 181 7.00 12.46 -8.17
CA MET A 181 5.57 12.28 -7.96
C MET A 181 4.79 13.59 -7.80
N ILE A 182 5.44 14.73 -7.82
CA ILE A 182 4.79 16.03 -7.53
C ILE A 182 3.71 16.44 -8.53
N ASP A 183 3.67 15.85 -9.71
CA ASP A 183 2.63 16.15 -10.71
C ASP A 183 1.35 15.36 -10.50
N ALA A 184 1.36 14.33 -9.65
CA ALA A 184 0.15 13.62 -9.24
C ALA A 184 -0.77 14.53 -8.41
N ARG A 185 -2.09 14.31 -8.54
CA ARG A 185 -3.10 15.08 -7.78
C ARG A 185 -3.59 14.27 -6.56
N THR A 186 -2.67 13.67 -5.84
CA THR A 186 -2.94 12.81 -4.68
C THR A 186 -2.55 13.51 -3.38
N ARG A 187 -3.05 12.97 -2.26
CA ARG A 187 -2.63 13.39 -0.91
C ARG A 187 -1.12 13.22 -0.72
N ASP A 188 -0.58 12.09 -1.19
CA ASP A 188 0.84 11.78 -1.03
C ASP A 188 1.72 12.76 -1.84
N ALA A 189 1.26 13.21 -3.00
CA ALA A 189 1.94 14.25 -3.77
C ALA A 189 1.93 15.61 -3.04
N ALA A 190 0.84 15.95 -2.37
CA ALA A 190 0.78 17.17 -1.54
C ALA A 190 1.73 17.07 -0.33
N GLU A 191 1.78 15.91 0.33
CA GLU A 191 2.75 15.63 1.40
C GLU A 191 4.19 15.71 0.88
N ALA A 192 4.48 15.07 -0.27
CA ALA A 192 5.81 15.11 -0.88
C ALA A 192 6.28 16.55 -1.19
N ARG A 193 5.40 17.42 -1.68
CA ARG A 193 5.71 18.84 -1.89
C ARG A 193 6.08 19.54 -0.58
N TYR A 194 5.31 19.31 0.48
CA TYR A 194 5.66 19.83 1.80
C TYR A 194 7.02 19.28 2.28
N GLN A 195 7.29 17.98 2.09
CA GLN A 195 8.58 17.40 2.49
C GLN A 195 9.75 18.01 1.70
N ILE A 196 9.58 18.29 0.41
CA ILE A 196 10.60 19.01 -0.39
C ILE A 196 10.90 20.38 0.23
N VAL A 197 9.87 21.16 0.55
CA VAL A 197 10.03 22.48 1.20
C VAL A 197 10.76 22.33 2.54
N SER A 198 10.35 21.37 3.36
CA SER A 198 10.93 21.12 4.68
C SER A 198 12.41 20.73 4.60
N ILE A 199 12.78 19.84 3.69
CA ILE A 199 14.18 19.43 3.49
C ILE A 199 15.03 20.61 3.00
N LEU A 200 14.55 21.37 2.01
CA LEU A 200 15.28 22.54 1.49
C LEU A 200 15.48 23.61 2.57
N PHE A 201 14.45 23.83 3.39
CA PHE A 201 14.56 24.76 4.53
C PHE A 201 15.58 24.28 5.57
N LYS A 202 15.58 22.98 5.92
CA LYS A 202 16.55 22.34 6.80
C LYS A 202 17.98 22.48 6.26
N GLN A 203 18.14 22.35 4.94
CA GLN A 203 19.42 22.54 4.24
C GLN A 203 19.81 24.02 4.08
N ASN A 204 19.05 24.97 4.62
CA ASN A 204 19.24 26.40 4.49
C ASN A 204 19.21 26.91 3.04
N LYS A 205 18.56 26.18 2.12
CA LYS A 205 18.32 26.57 0.74
C LYS A 205 17.05 27.42 0.63
N LEU A 206 17.05 28.57 1.31
CA LEU A 206 15.85 29.37 1.58
C LEU A 206 15.13 29.81 0.30
N LYS A 207 15.86 30.27 -0.72
CA LYS A 207 15.25 30.69 -2.00
C LYS A 207 14.61 29.56 -2.78
N GLU A 208 15.22 28.38 -2.73
CA GLU A 208 14.65 27.20 -3.37
C GLU A 208 13.38 26.74 -2.64
N ALA A 209 13.42 26.71 -1.30
CA ALA A 209 12.25 26.36 -0.47
C ALA A 209 11.07 27.32 -0.72
N GLU A 210 11.32 28.63 -0.75
CA GLU A 210 10.33 29.66 -1.05
C GLU A 210 9.69 29.43 -2.44
N LYS A 211 10.51 29.20 -3.46
CA LYS A 211 10.02 28.88 -4.82
C LYS A 211 9.11 27.65 -4.84
N GLU A 212 9.47 26.59 -4.10
CA GLU A 212 8.65 25.36 -4.03
C GLU A 212 7.31 25.60 -3.33
N VAL A 213 7.23 26.49 -2.30
CA VAL A 213 5.96 26.86 -1.68
C VAL A 213 5.02 27.53 -2.69
N PHE A 214 5.52 28.49 -3.46
CA PHE A 214 4.71 29.15 -4.48
C PHE A 214 4.29 28.19 -5.59
N ALA A 215 5.20 27.34 -6.08
CA ALA A 215 4.87 26.29 -7.06
C ALA A 215 3.82 25.31 -6.52
N PHE A 216 3.81 25.03 -5.21
CA PHE A 216 2.80 24.22 -4.58
C PHE A 216 1.43 24.93 -4.58
N SER A 217 1.40 26.21 -4.22
CA SER A 217 0.15 26.98 -4.15
C SER A 217 -0.56 27.10 -5.51
N GLU A 218 0.20 27.20 -6.61
CA GLU A 218 -0.34 27.27 -7.96
C GLU A 218 -1.07 25.98 -8.41
N LYS A 219 -0.76 24.83 -7.80
CA LYS A 219 -1.39 23.55 -8.17
C LYS A 219 -2.86 23.42 -7.75
N ASN A 220 -3.33 24.24 -6.82
CA ASN A 220 -4.70 24.26 -6.32
C ASN A 220 -5.22 22.85 -5.96
N LEU A 221 -4.47 22.14 -5.10
CA LEU A 221 -4.82 20.80 -4.64
C LEU A 221 -5.74 20.90 -3.42
N PRO A 222 -6.70 19.97 -3.24
CA PRO A 222 -7.66 19.98 -2.13
C PRO A 222 -7.07 19.46 -0.80
N TYR A 223 -5.75 19.60 -0.61
CA TYR A 223 -5.02 19.09 0.56
C TYR A 223 -4.46 20.24 1.39
N GLU A 224 -5.36 21.03 1.95
CA GLU A 224 -5.07 22.29 2.64
C GLU A 224 -4.05 22.15 3.78
N TYR A 225 -4.09 21.02 4.51
CA TYR A 225 -3.17 20.73 5.61
C TYR A 225 -1.70 20.84 5.17
N TRP A 226 -1.31 20.17 4.10
CA TRP A 226 0.08 20.20 3.63
C TRP A 226 0.48 21.57 3.07
N MET A 227 -0.47 22.26 2.45
CA MET A 227 -0.27 23.63 2.01
C MET A 227 -0.05 24.56 3.20
N GLY A 228 -0.88 24.49 4.23
CA GLY A 228 -0.75 25.26 5.46
C GLY A 228 0.60 25.03 6.14
N LYS A 229 1.03 23.76 6.24
CA LYS A 229 2.36 23.41 6.76
C LYS A 229 3.51 23.99 5.92
N ALA A 230 3.37 24.04 4.60
CA ALA A 230 4.36 24.65 3.72
C ALA A 230 4.41 26.19 3.90
N PHE A 231 3.26 26.84 4.07
CA PHE A 231 3.19 28.27 4.36
C PHE A 231 3.74 28.64 5.74
N LEU A 232 3.62 27.77 6.75
CA LEU A 232 4.33 27.98 8.03
C LEU A 232 5.85 28.07 7.81
N ILE A 233 6.40 27.15 6.99
CA ILE A 233 7.83 27.20 6.63
C ILE A 233 8.16 28.47 5.85
N LEU A 234 7.26 28.95 4.97
CA LEU A 234 7.46 30.22 4.25
C LEU A 234 7.62 31.42 5.22
N GLY A 235 6.78 31.46 6.25
CA GLY A 235 6.94 32.46 7.32
C GLY A 235 8.29 32.33 8.03
N ASP A 236 8.71 31.09 8.35
CA ASP A 236 10.02 30.81 8.97
C ASP A 236 11.20 31.23 8.05
N ILE A 237 11.04 31.07 6.73
CA ILE A 237 12.02 31.53 5.74
C ILE A 237 12.19 33.06 5.85
N TYR A 238 11.11 33.83 5.87
CA TYR A 238 11.16 35.28 6.01
C TYR A 238 11.74 35.71 7.35
N VAL A 239 11.46 34.98 8.43
CA VAL A 239 12.14 35.20 9.72
C VAL A 239 13.67 35.05 9.58
N LYS A 240 14.14 33.99 8.95
CA LYS A 240 15.60 33.80 8.71
C LYS A 240 16.22 34.85 7.79
N GLN A 241 15.43 35.42 6.90
CA GLN A 241 15.84 36.52 6.03
C GLN A 241 15.79 37.89 6.71
N ASN A 242 15.39 37.97 7.99
CA ASN A 242 15.16 39.21 8.75
C ASN A 242 14.04 40.08 8.15
N ASP A 243 13.09 39.50 7.43
CA ASP A 243 11.91 40.16 6.88
C ASP A 243 10.69 39.89 7.78
N ALA A 244 10.64 40.59 8.91
CA ALA A 244 9.55 40.44 9.88
C ALA A 244 8.19 40.86 9.30
N PHE A 245 8.15 41.77 8.34
CA PHE A 245 6.92 42.20 7.69
C PHE A 245 6.30 41.05 6.88
N GLN A 246 7.07 40.42 5.99
CA GLN A 246 6.61 39.32 5.19
C GLN A 246 6.30 38.07 6.06
N ALA A 247 7.12 37.80 7.09
CA ALA A 247 6.86 36.72 8.04
C ALA A 247 5.48 36.89 8.71
N LYS A 248 5.22 38.10 9.27
CA LYS A 248 3.96 38.39 9.94
C LYS A 248 2.77 38.30 8.98
N ALA A 249 2.91 38.85 7.75
CA ALA A 249 1.87 38.79 6.73
C ALA A 249 1.55 37.36 6.33
N THR A 250 2.58 36.50 6.20
CA THR A 250 2.42 35.08 5.86
C THR A 250 1.71 34.32 6.96
N TYR A 251 2.10 34.44 8.22
CA TYR A 251 1.40 33.77 9.32
C TYR A 251 -0.04 34.27 9.48
N LYS A 252 -0.25 35.59 9.31
CA LYS A 252 -1.60 36.17 9.36
C LYS A 252 -2.50 35.62 8.26
N SER A 253 -1.99 35.38 7.06
CA SER A 253 -2.76 34.77 5.97
C SER A 253 -3.26 33.37 6.32
N ILE A 254 -2.48 32.59 7.07
CA ILE A 254 -2.89 31.28 7.58
C ILE A 254 -3.99 31.45 8.65
N VAL A 255 -3.78 32.35 9.61
CA VAL A 255 -4.77 32.59 10.70
C VAL A 255 -6.13 33.00 10.13
N ASP A 256 -6.12 33.88 9.13
CA ASP A 256 -7.36 34.42 8.55
C ASP A 256 -8.02 33.46 7.55
N GLY A 257 -7.24 32.78 6.72
CA GLY A 257 -7.71 32.07 5.52
C GLY A 257 -7.77 30.54 5.61
N TYR A 258 -7.05 29.93 6.57
CA TYR A 258 -7.02 28.49 6.68
C TYR A 258 -8.33 27.93 7.27
N SER A 259 -8.89 26.87 6.67
CA SER A 259 -10.26 26.42 6.96
C SER A 259 -10.38 25.64 8.27
N ASP A 260 -9.50 24.67 8.52
CA ASP A 260 -9.55 23.84 9.73
C ASP A 260 -8.83 24.50 10.89
N LYS A 261 -9.57 24.92 11.91
CA LYS A 261 -9.01 25.58 13.10
C LYS A 261 -8.53 24.57 14.18
N ASN A 262 -8.70 23.26 13.97
CA ASN A 262 -8.48 22.23 15.00
C ASN A 262 -7.28 21.32 14.72
N ASP A 263 -6.68 21.37 13.53
CA ASP A 263 -5.54 20.51 13.15
C ASP A 263 -4.17 21.04 13.61
N GLY A 264 -4.14 22.17 14.29
CA GLY A 264 -2.94 22.78 14.87
C GLY A 264 -2.23 23.80 13.98
N VAL A 265 -2.53 23.86 12.67
CA VAL A 265 -1.85 24.76 11.71
C VAL A 265 -2.09 26.23 12.07
N VAL A 266 -3.34 26.62 12.37
CA VAL A 266 -3.68 27.98 12.77
C VAL A 266 -3.06 28.35 14.11
N ALA A 267 -3.09 27.44 15.10
CA ALA A 267 -2.50 27.68 16.41
C ALA A 267 -0.97 27.88 16.31
N GLU A 268 -0.27 27.10 15.48
CA GLU A 268 1.14 27.26 15.22
C GLU A 268 1.44 28.61 14.52
N ALA A 269 0.64 29.01 13.53
CA ALA A 269 0.78 30.30 12.85
C ALA A 269 0.59 31.47 13.81
N GLN A 270 -0.43 31.41 14.68
CA GLN A 270 -0.68 32.47 15.68
C GLN A 270 0.49 32.58 16.66
N GLN A 271 0.97 31.47 17.20
CA GLN A 271 2.12 31.45 18.11
C GLN A 271 3.36 32.05 17.48
N LYS A 272 3.67 31.68 16.22
CA LYS A 272 4.82 32.23 15.49
C LYS A 272 4.67 33.71 15.20
N MET A 273 3.46 34.19 14.86
CA MET A 273 3.15 35.58 14.63
C MET A 273 3.34 36.43 15.89
N ASP A 274 2.86 35.95 17.03
CA ASP A 274 2.95 36.64 18.33
C ASP A 274 4.41 36.71 18.85
N ALA A 275 5.26 35.76 18.43
CA ALA A 275 6.69 35.76 18.75
C ALA A 275 7.50 36.82 17.96
N LEU A 276 6.95 37.37 16.87
CA LEU A 276 7.57 38.44 16.10
C LEU A 276 7.37 39.80 16.80
N LYS A 277 8.39 40.24 17.46
CA LYS A 277 8.40 41.54 18.16
C LYS A 277 8.63 42.71 17.19
#